data_bf942899eb40c97904ee6c45ddca5a1f
#
_entry.id   bf942899eb40c97904ee6c45ddca5a1f
#
_cell.length_a   1.000
_cell.length_b   1.000
_cell.length_c   1.000
_cell.angle_alpha   90.00
_cell.angle_beta   90.00
_cell.angle_gamma   90.00
#
_symmetry.space_group_name_H-M   'P 1'
#
loop_
_entity.id
_entity.type
_entity.pdbx_description
1 polymer ?
#
loop_
_entity_poly.entity_id
_entity_poly.type
_entity_poly.pdbx_seq_one_letter_code
_entity_poly.pdbx_strand_id
1 'polypeptide(L)'
;MLKDALRDYLDLYTECWEKEFGDPPMVDAEITEEPSICFVGEADDEGYIQWKYVEQPHPIDFGVIEDKYQIHVCEDVKQLYNSYLFLELQGFLDGQRVHFDPVTDETKDLFFPSDDAPPIDQYPHLVIIGLYGPMDVSLCVDIVTGKVYSWDLDPDTYEYEYEGRYKDPELIADSLTDLLTRLTPMKQ
;
A
#
# COMPACT_ATOMS: atom_id res chain seq x y z
N MET A 1 -17.27 -3.70 4.67
CA MET A 1 -16.64 -2.41 4.28
C MET A 1 -15.12 -2.59 4.36
N LEU A 2 -14.36 -1.81 3.61
CA LEU A 2 -12.90 -1.95 3.60
C LEU A 2 -12.28 -1.78 4.99
N LYS A 3 -12.73 -0.81 5.79
CA LYS A 3 -12.25 -0.60 7.17
C LYS A 3 -12.29 -1.88 8.01
N ASP A 4 -13.34 -2.68 7.92
CA ASP A 4 -13.46 -3.93 8.68
C ASP A 4 -12.49 -5.00 8.12
N ALA A 5 -12.42 -5.14 6.79
CA ALA A 5 -11.50 -6.08 6.16
C ALA A 5 -10.03 -5.74 6.45
N LEU A 6 -9.69 -4.45 6.44
CA LEU A 6 -8.35 -3.98 6.78
C LEU A 6 -8.00 -4.27 8.24
N ARG A 7 -8.91 -3.97 9.18
CA ARG A 7 -8.71 -4.31 10.60
C ARG A 7 -8.52 -5.81 10.79
N ASP A 8 -9.44 -6.60 10.25
CA ASP A 8 -9.41 -8.05 10.40
C ASP A 8 -8.12 -8.65 9.82
N TYR A 9 -7.60 -8.07 8.72
CA TYR A 9 -6.32 -8.47 8.15
C TYR A 9 -5.12 -8.01 8.99
N LEU A 10 -5.12 -6.79 9.52
CA LEU A 10 -4.07 -6.29 10.42
C LEU A 10 -3.98 -7.11 11.72
N ASP A 11 -5.13 -7.49 12.29
CA ASP A 11 -5.20 -8.38 13.45
C ASP A 11 -4.60 -9.77 13.11
N LEU A 12 -5.03 -10.36 11.99
CA LEU A 12 -4.54 -11.64 11.52
C LEU A 12 -3.02 -11.61 11.23
N TYR A 13 -2.54 -10.53 10.62
CA TYR A 13 -1.13 -10.33 10.33
C TYR A 13 -0.30 -10.31 11.62
N THR A 14 -0.75 -9.53 12.62
CA THR A 14 -0.10 -9.43 13.93
C THR A 14 -0.08 -10.79 14.65
N GLU A 15 -1.22 -11.48 14.71
CA GLU A 15 -1.31 -12.81 15.34
C GLU A 15 -0.38 -13.85 14.67
N CYS A 16 -0.31 -13.83 13.34
CA CYS A 16 0.58 -14.74 12.60
C CYS A 16 2.04 -14.44 12.89
N TRP A 17 2.42 -13.15 12.94
CA TRP A 17 3.78 -12.73 13.25
C TRP A 17 4.19 -13.16 14.65
N GLU A 18 3.38 -12.85 15.66
CA GLU A 18 3.65 -13.25 17.05
C GLU A 18 3.76 -14.78 17.22
N LYS A 19 2.93 -15.53 16.50
CA LYS A 19 2.98 -16.99 16.53
C LYS A 19 4.25 -17.56 15.91
N GLU A 20 4.75 -16.96 14.84
CA GLU A 20 5.92 -17.46 14.11
C GLU A 20 7.23 -17.02 14.75
N PHE A 21 7.32 -15.75 15.19
CA PHE A 21 8.56 -15.14 15.68
C PHE A 21 8.60 -14.95 17.19
N GLY A 22 7.46 -15.03 17.87
CA GLY A 22 7.35 -14.86 19.33
C GLY A 22 7.23 -13.41 19.78
N ASP A 23 7.32 -12.45 18.86
CA ASP A 23 7.29 -11.00 19.08
C ASP A 23 6.28 -10.33 18.16
N PRO A 24 5.77 -9.11 18.48
CA PRO A 24 4.99 -8.30 17.56
C PRO A 24 5.75 -7.98 16.26
N PRO A 25 5.04 -7.55 15.20
CA PRO A 25 5.70 -7.12 13.97
C PRO A 25 6.76 -6.05 14.22
N MET A 26 7.89 -6.17 13.52
CA MET A 26 9.02 -5.25 13.61
C MET A 26 9.31 -4.65 12.24
N VAL A 27 9.79 -3.41 12.23
CA VAL A 27 10.26 -2.70 11.04
C VAL A 27 11.58 -2.01 11.33
N ASP A 28 12.30 -1.61 10.28
CA ASP A 28 13.42 -0.69 10.41
C ASP A 28 12.90 0.63 11.00
N ALA A 29 13.56 1.15 12.04
CA ALA A 29 13.16 2.40 12.70
C ALA A 29 13.31 3.62 11.78
N GLU A 30 14.10 3.50 10.71
CA GLU A 30 14.30 4.53 9.68
C GLU A 30 13.24 4.47 8.54
N ILE A 31 12.22 3.61 8.65
CA ILE A 31 11.15 3.48 7.62
C ILE A 31 10.34 4.79 7.46
N THR A 32 10.36 5.65 8.47
CA THR A 32 9.76 7.00 8.45
C THR A 32 10.82 8.04 8.81
N GLU A 33 10.74 9.25 8.23
CA GLU A 33 11.66 10.36 8.55
C GLU A 33 11.50 10.84 9.99
N GLU A 34 10.27 10.83 10.50
CA GLU A 34 9.93 11.22 11.87
C GLU A 34 9.39 10.01 12.65
N PRO A 35 9.57 9.96 13.98
CA PRO A 35 9.06 8.87 14.78
C PRO A 35 7.55 8.67 14.62
N SER A 36 7.14 7.49 14.13
CA SER A 36 5.72 7.16 13.93
C SER A 36 5.00 6.88 15.24
N ILE A 37 3.72 7.29 15.33
CA ILE A 37 2.84 6.90 16.45
C ILE A 37 2.52 5.40 16.46
N CYS A 38 2.83 4.68 15.38
CA CYS A 38 2.74 3.24 15.31
C CYS A 38 3.86 2.51 16.06
N PHE A 39 4.99 3.18 16.37
CA PHE A 39 6.10 2.57 17.06
C PHE A 39 5.76 2.19 18.51
N VAL A 40 6.33 1.05 18.97
CA VAL A 40 6.16 0.54 20.32
C VAL A 40 7.54 0.31 20.95
N GLY A 41 7.85 1.08 21.99
CA GLY A 41 9.16 0.97 22.68
C GLY A 41 10.27 1.72 21.98
N GLU A 42 11.48 1.18 22.10
CA GLU A 42 12.71 1.73 21.49
C GLU A 42 13.26 0.70 20.49
N ALA A 43 14.02 1.18 19.51
CA ALA A 43 14.71 0.31 18.56
C ALA A 43 15.73 -0.58 19.28
N ASP A 44 15.88 -1.80 18.78
CA ASP A 44 16.92 -2.72 19.25
C ASP A 44 18.33 -2.33 18.75
N ASP A 45 19.35 -3.13 19.12
CA ASP A 45 20.72 -2.88 18.73
C ASP A 45 20.97 -3.01 17.21
N GLU A 46 20.05 -3.60 16.46
CA GLU A 46 20.09 -3.77 15.00
C GLU A 46 19.29 -2.69 14.26
N GLY A 47 18.61 -1.81 15.00
CA GLY A 47 17.82 -0.70 14.44
C GLY A 47 16.37 -1.06 14.14
N TYR A 48 15.89 -2.23 14.57
CA TYR A 48 14.49 -2.61 14.40
C TYR A 48 13.63 -2.19 15.59
N ILE A 49 12.40 -1.77 15.30
CA ILE A 49 11.42 -1.34 16.30
C ILE A 49 10.11 -2.10 16.12
N GLN A 50 9.50 -2.50 17.23
CA GLN A 50 8.17 -3.08 17.22
C GLN A 50 7.14 -2.03 16.80
N TRP A 51 6.07 -2.45 16.11
CA TRP A 51 4.99 -1.55 15.74
C TRP A 51 3.61 -2.20 15.89
N LYS A 52 2.62 -1.35 15.94
CA LYS A 52 1.20 -1.71 15.89
C LYS A 52 0.45 -0.72 15.03
N TYR A 53 -0.61 -1.16 14.38
CA TYR A 53 -1.51 -0.24 13.69
C TYR A 53 -2.27 0.65 14.69
N VAL A 54 -2.61 1.85 14.26
CA VAL A 54 -3.31 2.86 15.07
C VAL A 54 -4.46 3.42 14.23
N GLU A 55 -5.60 3.71 14.86
CA GLU A 55 -6.69 4.38 14.16
C GLU A 55 -6.21 5.76 13.67
N GLN A 56 -6.53 6.13 12.41
CA GLN A 56 -6.05 7.36 11.78
C GLN A 56 -6.54 8.60 12.54
N PRO A 57 -5.66 9.36 13.21
CA PRO A 57 -6.06 10.49 14.03
C PRO A 57 -6.37 11.75 13.20
N HIS A 58 -5.81 11.83 11.98
CA HIS A 58 -5.91 12.99 11.09
C HIS A 58 -6.36 12.60 9.69
N PRO A 59 -7.65 12.28 9.49
CA PRO A 59 -8.15 11.85 8.17
C PRO A 59 -7.84 12.85 7.07
N ILE A 60 -7.52 12.33 5.88
CA ILE A 60 -7.29 13.11 4.68
C ILE A 60 -8.63 13.68 4.19
N ASP A 61 -8.65 14.98 3.88
CA ASP A 61 -9.78 15.59 3.19
C ASP A 61 -9.69 15.33 1.69
N PHE A 62 -10.28 14.23 1.26
CA PHE A 62 -10.34 13.87 -0.16
C PHE A 62 -11.12 14.86 -1.01
N GLY A 63 -12.00 15.69 -0.42
CA GLY A 63 -12.71 16.75 -1.14
C GLY A 63 -11.76 17.75 -1.79
N VAL A 64 -10.67 18.10 -1.12
CA VAL A 64 -9.63 18.99 -1.69
C VAL A 64 -8.97 18.34 -2.91
N ILE A 65 -8.74 17.03 -2.84
CA ILE A 65 -8.14 16.25 -3.93
C ILE A 65 -9.09 16.15 -5.11
N GLU A 66 -10.34 15.76 -4.84
CA GLU A 66 -11.39 15.62 -5.85
C GLU A 66 -11.64 16.94 -6.60
N ASP A 67 -11.68 18.06 -5.87
CA ASP A 67 -11.85 19.39 -6.46
C ASP A 67 -10.65 19.81 -7.30
N LYS A 68 -9.43 19.56 -6.84
CA LYS A 68 -8.20 19.94 -7.55
C LYS A 68 -8.04 19.19 -8.87
N TYR A 69 -8.30 17.89 -8.87
CA TYR A 69 -8.06 17.00 -10.02
C TYR A 69 -9.34 16.71 -10.83
N GLN A 70 -10.50 17.22 -10.40
CA GLN A 70 -11.81 17.00 -11.02
C GLN A 70 -12.13 15.50 -11.19
N ILE A 71 -11.79 14.71 -10.19
CA ILE A 71 -12.03 13.26 -10.12
C ILE A 71 -12.92 12.95 -8.92
N HIS A 72 -13.48 11.76 -8.89
CA HIS A 72 -14.14 11.22 -7.70
C HIS A 72 -13.35 10.01 -7.21
N VAL A 73 -12.82 10.10 -5.99
CA VAL A 73 -12.07 9.02 -5.36
C VAL A 73 -13.06 8.01 -4.77
N CYS A 74 -12.90 6.74 -5.09
CA CYS A 74 -13.78 5.68 -4.60
C CYS A 74 -13.67 5.50 -3.08
N GLU A 75 -14.73 4.98 -2.47
CA GLU A 75 -14.84 4.85 -1.02
C GLU A 75 -13.78 3.90 -0.43
N ASP A 76 -13.42 2.84 -1.15
CA ASP A 76 -12.39 1.90 -0.69
C ASP A 76 -11.02 2.58 -0.51
N VAL A 77 -10.62 3.43 -1.45
CA VAL A 77 -9.37 4.19 -1.33
C VAL A 77 -9.44 5.18 -0.18
N LYS A 78 -10.55 5.91 -0.04
CA LYS A 78 -10.76 6.81 1.11
C LYS A 78 -10.64 6.06 2.44
N GLN A 79 -11.21 4.86 2.55
CA GLN A 79 -11.11 4.03 3.75
C GLN A 79 -9.71 3.47 3.98
N LEU A 80 -8.95 3.11 2.94
CA LEU A 80 -7.57 2.62 3.09
C LEU A 80 -6.72 3.63 3.87
N TYR A 81 -6.78 4.89 3.47
CA TYR A 81 -5.93 5.94 4.06
C TYR A 81 -6.53 6.62 5.29
N ASN A 82 -7.84 6.53 5.50
CA ASN A 82 -8.53 7.19 6.61
C ASN A 82 -8.95 6.26 7.74
N SER A 83 -8.62 4.96 7.66
CA SER A 83 -9.02 4.04 8.73
C SER A 83 -7.92 3.79 9.75
N TYR A 84 -6.75 3.37 9.29
CA TYR A 84 -5.64 3.01 10.15
C TYR A 84 -4.31 3.47 9.57
N LEU A 85 -3.39 3.86 10.46
CA LEU A 85 -1.98 3.98 10.15
C LEU A 85 -1.32 2.61 10.38
N PHE A 86 -0.45 2.21 9.47
CA PHE A 86 0.37 1.00 9.57
C PHE A 86 1.68 1.20 8.83
N LEU A 87 2.72 0.44 9.20
CA LEU A 87 4.07 0.64 8.68
C LEU A 87 4.46 -0.42 7.65
N GLU A 88 4.14 -1.66 7.91
CA GLU A 88 4.42 -2.75 6.99
C GLU A 88 3.23 -3.71 6.98
N LEU A 89 2.67 -3.95 5.79
CA LEU A 89 1.59 -4.89 5.64
C LEU A 89 1.86 -5.75 4.42
N GLN A 90 2.12 -7.03 4.64
CA GLN A 90 2.44 -7.96 3.57
C GLN A 90 1.64 -9.25 3.69
N GLY A 91 1.55 -9.97 2.58
CA GLY A 91 0.85 -11.25 2.52
C GLY A 91 1.07 -11.95 1.19
N PHE A 92 0.27 -12.97 0.96
CA PHE A 92 0.29 -13.75 -0.28
C PHE A 92 -1.10 -13.83 -0.87
N LEU A 93 -1.20 -13.53 -2.16
CA LEU A 93 -2.37 -13.72 -2.99
C LEU A 93 -2.04 -14.76 -4.07
N ASP A 94 -2.73 -15.90 -4.07
CA ASP A 94 -2.50 -16.98 -5.03
C ASP A 94 -1.01 -17.41 -5.15
N GLY A 95 -0.30 -17.38 -4.01
CA GLY A 95 1.12 -17.70 -3.90
C GLY A 95 2.09 -16.60 -4.31
N GLN A 96 1.61 -15.45 -4.75
CA GLN A 96 2.40 -14.26 -5.06
C GLN A 96 2.47 -13.33 -3.84
N ARG A 97 3.65 -12.75 -3.57
CA ARG A 97 3.82 -11.77 -2.50
C ARG A 97 3.07 -10.49 -2.83
N VAL A 98 2.42 -9.95 -1.83
CA VAL A 98 1.81 -8.60 -1.83
C VAL A 98 2.43 -7.84 -0.67
N HIS A 99 2.89 -6.63 -0.95
CA HIS A 99 3.42 -5.73 0.04
C HIS A 99 2.76 -4.36 -0.15
N PHE A 100 2.11 -3.84 0.90
CA PHE A 100 1.56 -2.49 0.88
C PHE A 100 2.59 -1.50 1.40
N ASP A 101 2.65 -0.35 0.76
CA ASP A 101 3.43 0.78 1.28
C ASP A 101 2.86 1.25 2.62
N PRO A 102 3.71 1.80 3.51
CA PRO A 102 3.25 2.36 4.76
C PRO A 102 2.15 3.40 4.58
N VAL A 103 1.13 3.34 5.43
CA VAL A 103 0.14 4.41 5.57
C VAL A 103 0.47 5.16 6.86
N THR A 104 1.08 6.33 6.73
CA THR A 104 1.52 7.20 7.83
C THR A 104 0.95 8.60 7.68
N ASP A 105 1.16 9.47 8.67
CA ASP A 105 0.78 10.89 8.53
C ASP A 105 1.54 11.61 7.40
N GLU A 106 2.69 11.07 6.99
CA GLU A 106 3.53 11.61 5.90
C GLU A 106 3.05 11.20 4.51
N THR A 107 2.37 10.06 4.39
CA THR A 107 1.86 9.54 3.09
C THR A 107 0.76 10.38 2.46
N LYS A 108 0.29 11.43 3.14
CA LYS A 108 -0.69 12.39 2.61
C LYS A 108 -0.25 13.03 1.30
N ASP A 109 1.05 13.20 1.11
CA ASP A 109 1.63 13.85 -0.07
C ASP A 109 1.90 12.84 -1.21
N LEU A 110 1.95 11.54 -0.93
CA LEU A 110 2.23 10.49 -1.92
C LEU A 110 1.02 10.09 -2.79
N PHE A 111 -0.18 10.59 -2.45
CA PHE A 111 -1.40 10.37 -3.25
C PHE A 111 -1.39 11.04 -4.61
N PHE A 112 -0.38 11.83 -4.89
CA PHE A 112 -0.33 12.61 -6.10
C PHE A 112 0.72 12.05 -7.04
N PRO A 113 0.42 12.08 -8.35
CA PRO A 113 1.45 11.88 -9.35
C PRO A 113 2.57 12.87 -9.03
N SER A 114 3.69 12.37 -8.49
CA SER A 114 4.92 13.12 -8.53
C SER A 114 5.31 13.29 -10.00
N ASP A 115 6.08 14.33 -10.32
CA ASP A 115 6.60 14.51 -11.69
C ASP A 115 7.45 13.32 -12.15
N ASP A 116 7.84 12.42 -11.20
CA ASP A 116 8.59 11.18 -11.40
C ASP A 116 7.68 9.93 -11.51
N ALA A 117 6.35 10.08 -11.42
CA ALA A 117 5.44 8.94 -11.58
C ALA A 117 5.38 8.49 -13.06
N PRO A 118 5.17 7.18 -13.28
CA PRO A 118 5.12 6.63 -14.64
C PRO A 118 4.01 7.27 -15.47
N PRO A 119 3.99 7.05 -16.80
CA PRO A 119 3.22 7.83 -17.75
C PRO A 119 1.73 7.85 -17.42
N ILE A 120 1.41 8.80 -16.58
CA ILE A 120 0.07 9.17 -16.12
C ILE A 120 -0.88 9.38 -17.31
N ASP A 121 -0.34 9.74 -18.47
CA ASP A 121 -1.12 10.02 -19.66
C ASP A 121 -2.00 8.85 -20.14
N GLN A 122 -1.61 7.60 -19.87
CA GLN A 122 -2.40 6.43 -20.28
C GLN A 122 -3.32 5.89 -19.17
N TYR A 123 -2.89 6.01 -17.91
CA TYR A 123 -3.63 5.50 -16.73
C TYR A 123 -3.66 6.53 -15.60
N PRO A 124 -4.31 7.68 -15.82
CA PRO A 124 -4.24 8.84 -14.92
C PRO A 124 -4.90 8.61 -13.55
N HIS A 125 -5.56 7.46 -13.36
CA HIS A 125 -6.24 7.09 -12.12
C HIS A 125 -5.55 5.98 -11.35
N LEU A 126 -4.44 5.44 -11.87
CA LEU A 126 -3.68 4.43 -11.15
C LEU A 126 -2.70 5.08 -10.18
N VAL A 127 -2.76 4.65 -8.93
CA VAL A 127 -1.85 5.06 -7.85
C VAL A 127 -1.15 3.82 -7.32
N ILE A 128 0.16 3.90 -7.15
CA ILE A 128 0.96 2.84 -6.54
C ILE A 128 0.64 2.81 -5.05
N ILE A 129 0.37 1.61 -4.53
CA ILE A 129 0.07 1.36 -3.13
C ILE A 129 0.98 0.27 -2.53
N GLY A 130 1.99 -0.16 -3.28
CA GLY A 130 2.92 -1.20 -2.86
C GLY A 130 3.52 -2.00 -4.00
N LEU A 131 3.91 -3.24 -3.68
CA LEU A 131 4.60 -4.16 -4.58
C LEU A 131 3.85 -5.50 -4.70
N TYR A 132 4.01 -6.18 -5.84
CA TYR A 132 3.37 -7.45 -6.14
C TYR A 132 4.32 -8.43 -6.83
N GLY A 133 4.25 -9.70 -6.41
CA GLY A 133 4.95 -10.81 -7.06
C GLY A 133 6.44 -10.91 -6.72
N PRO A 134 7.15 -11.84 -7.37
CA PRO A 134 8.54 -12.16 -7.05
C PRO A 134 9.54 -11.15 -7.61
N MET A 135 9.11 -10.29 -8.53
CA MET A 135 9.95 -9.25 -9.16
C MET A 135 9.61 -7.85 -8.64
N ASP A 136 8.80 -7.77 -7.56
CA ASP A 136 8.40 -6.51 -6.92
C ASP A 136 7.84 -5.48 -7.93
N VAL A 137 6.98 -5.96 -8.85
CA VAL A 137 6.26 -5.05 -9.76
C VAL A 137 5.29 -4.18 -8.95
N SER A 138 4.94 -3.02 -9.47
CA SER A 138 4.04 -2.10 -8.76
C SER A 138 2.66 -2.70 -8.53
N LEU A 139 2.19 -2.63 -7.28
CA LEU A 139 0.81 -2.84 -6.89
C LEU A 139 0.08 -1.52 -7.00
N CYS A 140 -0.92 -1.43 -7.87
CA CYS A 140 -1.63 -0.20 -8.14
C CYS A 140 -3.12 -0.32 -7.81
N VAL A 141 -3.74 0.77 -7.40
CA VAL A 141 -5.19 0.90 -7.30
C VAL A 141 -5.71 1.96 -8.25
N ASP A 142 -6.77 1.67 -8.96
CA ASP A 142 -7.54 2.69 -9.68
C ASP A 142 -8.39 3.45 -8.66
N ILE A 143 -8.04 4.71 -8.43
CA ILE A 143 -8.69 5.54 -7.39
C ILE A 143 -10.14 5.88 -7.69
N VAL A 144 -10.61 5.70 -8.92
CA VAL A 144 -12.00 5.94 -9.31
C VAL A 144 -12.85 4.68 -9.14
N THR A 145 -12.33 3.52 -9.56
CA THR A 145 -13.08 2.27 -9.56
C THR A 145 -12.80 1.37 -8.36
N GLY A 146 -11.68 1.57 -7.66
CA GLY A 146 -11.20 0.73 -6.57
C GLY A 146 -10.59 -0.59 -7.00
N LYS A 147 -10.50 -0.87 -8.31
CA LYS A 147 -9.86 -2.07 -8.84
C LYS A 147 -8.36 -2.06 -8.61
N VAL A 148 -7.81 -3.24 -8.36
CA VAL A 148 -6.37 -3.40 -8.04
C VAL A 148 -5.68 -4.11 -9.19
N TYR A 149 -4.50 -3.60 -9.55
CA TYR A 149 -3.70 -4.06 -10.68
C TYR A 149 -2.25 -4.31 -10.26
N SER A 150 -1.59 -5.23 -10.94
CA SER A 150 -0.13 -5.26 -11.00
C SER A 150 0.33 -4.55 -12.26
N TRP A 151 1.40 -3.78 -12.16
CA TRP A 151 1.96 -3.07 -13.29
C TRP A 151 3.49 -3.18 -13.31
N ASP A 152 3.98 -3.88 -14.32
CA ASP A 152 5.41 -4.01 -14.59
C ASP A 152 5.88 -2.73 -15.31
N LEU A 153 6.37 -1.81 -14.50
CA LEU A 153 7.02 -0.59 -14.96
C LEU A 153 8.49 -0.94 -15.22
N ASP A 154 8.77 -1.57 -16.38
CA ASP A 154 10.13 -2.00 -16.74
C ASP A 154 11.09 -0.79 -16.75
N PRO A 155 12.01 -0.67 -15.76
CA PRO A 155 12.93 0.46 -15.70
C PRO A 155 13.91 0.49 -16.85
N ASP A 156 14.16 -0.64 -17.54
CA ASP A 156 15.08 -0.70 -18.68
C ASP A 156 14.49 -0.04 -19.93
N THR A 157 13.18 0.19 -19.98
CA THR A 157 12.54 0.96 -21.06
C THR A 157 12.68 2.48 -20.89
N TYR A 158 13.13 2.97 -19.72
CA TYR A 158 13.36 4.41 -19.51
C TYR A 158 14.58 4.98 -20.25
N GLU A 159 15.57 4.15 -20.60
CA GLU A 159 16.82 4.67 -21.20
C GLU A 159 16.90 4.61 -22.72
N TYR A 160 16.09 3.81 -23.40
CA TYR A 160 16.25 3.63 -24.85
C TYR A 160 14.93 3.55 -25.60
N GLU A 161 14.63 4.64 -26.30
CA GLU A 161 13.66 4.78 -27.40
C GLU A 161 12.16 4.79 -27.03
N TYR A 162 11.58 5.91 -27.25
CA TYR A 162 10.20 6.38 -27.21
C TYR A 162 9.12 5.50 -27.86
N GLU A 163 9.36 4.26 -28.16
CA GLU A 163 8.40 3.30 -28.71
C GLU A 163 8.16 2.06 -27.82
N GLY A 164 8.75 2.02 -26.61
CA GLY A 164 8.47 1.00 -25.60
C GLY A 164 7.02 1.13 -25.12
N ARG A 165 6.16 0.23 -25.53
CA ARG A 165 4.81 0.12 -24.99
C ARG A 165 4.94 -0.48 -23.60
N TYR A 166 4.57 0.30 -22.57
CA TYR A 166 4.30 -0.29 -21.25
C TYR A 166 3.32 -1.46 -21.42
N LYS A 167 3.56 -2.53 -20.70
CA LYS A 167 2.53 -3.57 -20.62
C LYS A 167 1.28 -2.98 -19.98
N ASP A 168 0.12 -3.35 -20.50
CA ASP A 168 -1.12 -2.95 -19.86
C ASP A 168 -1.16 -3.50 -18.43
N PRO A 169 -1.67 -2.73 -17.44
CA PRO A 169 -1.84 -3.21 -16.09
C PRO A 169 -2.69 -4.48 -16.04
N GLU A 170 -2.27 -5.48 -15.27
CA GLU A 170 -2.99 -6.74 -15.09
C GLU A 170 -3.92 -6.64 -13.88
N LEU A 171 -5.22 -6.89 -14.07
CA LEU A 171 -6.21 -6.91 -12.98
C LEU A 171 -5.94 -8.10 -12.05
N ILE A 172 -5.73 -7.84 -10.75
CA ILE A 172 -5.50 -8.86 -9.72
C ILE A 172 -6.62 -8.96 -8.68
N ALA A 173 -7.39 -7.89 -8.49
CA ALA A 173 -8.56 -7.91 -7.62
C ALA A 173 -9.62 -6.89 -8.07
N ASP A 174 -10.90 -7.22 -7.88
CA ASP A 174 -12.02 -6.37 -8.25
C ASP A 174 -12.20 -5.16 -7.31
N SER A 175 -11.59 -5.21 -6.12
CA SER A 175 -11.56 -4.13 -5.13
C SER A 175 -10.46 -4.37 -4.09
N LEU A 176 -10.11 -3.35 -3.32
CA LEU A 176 -9.23 -3.49 -2.16
C LEU A 176 -9.83 -4.43 -1.09
N THR A 177 -11.15 -4.40 -0.92
CA THR A 177 -11.84 -5.33 -0.01
C THR A 177 -11.68 -6.79 -0.49
N ASP A 178 -11.83 -7.06 -1.81
CA ASP A 178 -11.60 -8.39 -2.39
C ASP A 178 -10.14 -8.82 -2.18
N LEU A 179 -9.17 -7.94 -2.46
CA LEU A 179 -7.76 -8.21 -2.24
C LEU A 179 -7.51 -8.64 -0.78
N LEU A 180 -7.88 -7.80 0.19
CA LEU A 180 -7.60 -8.05 1.61
C LEU A 180 -8.26 -9.33 2.14
N THR A 181 -9.46 -9.67 1.67
CA THR A 181 -10.16 -10.89 2.10
C THR A 181 -9.55 -12.18 1.55
N ARG A 182 -8.78 -12.09 0.46
CA ARG A 182 -8.08 -13.22 -0.18
C ARG A 182 -6.63 -13.35 0.26
N LEU A 183 -6.06 -12.31 0.88
CA LEU A 183 -4.68 -12.34 1.36
C LEU A 183 -4.51 -13.33 2.50
N THR A 184 -3.36 -14.01 2.51
CA THR A 184 -2.88 -14.80 3.64
C THR A 184 -1.58 -14.16 4.15
N PRO A 185 -1.42 -13.89 5.45
CA PRO A 185 -0.28 -13.12 5.96
C PRO A 185 1.06 -13.87 5.87
N MET A 186 1.03 -15.19 5.71
CA MET A 186 2.24 -16.01 5.53
C MET A 186 2.05 -17.03 4.43
N LYS A 187 3.16 -17.44 3.81
CA LYS A 187 3.15 -18.49 2.79
C LYS A 187 2.74 -19.80 3.44
N GLN A 188 1.63 -20.34 2.98
CA GLN A 188 1.18 -21.67 3.38
C GLN A 188 2.06 -22.77 2.77
#